data_bc5478bcf30119fe094d79ce8bf1137b
#
_entry.id   bc5478bcf30119fe094d79ce8bf1137b
#
_cell.length_a   1.000
_cell.length_b   1.000
_cell.length_c   1.000
_cell.angle_alpha   90.00
_cell.angle_beta   90.00
_cell.angle_gamma   90.00
#
_symmetry.space_group_name_H-M   'P 1'
#
loop_
_entity.id
_entity.type
_entity.pdbx_description
1 polymer ?
#
loop_
_entity_poly.entity_id
_entity_poly.type
_entity_poly.pdbx_seq_one_letter_code
_entity_poly.pdbx_strand_id
1 'polypeptide(L)'
;TGTTPLPLLALTQGEPAGIGPEIIWQAFLREPLLMRACLVVGDAAVFERAQAWVGAQAATRSVLDWRVQTVTTLQQAMDCPAQVLPVWQTGPRGAGCVAPGHITAQGGRSAADAVIWAARAALQGDVAAVVTAPVHKQALAAAGVSYPGHTELLQAEAAAHAGCSLAEMPVRMMLANDELRTILVSIHVSLRDAIEAVTHNQVLQTLRITHDSLSRLLGRAPRLAV
;
A
#
# COMPACT_ATOMS: atom_id res chain seq x y z
N THR A 1 -9.07 -18.51 -26.30
CA THR A 1 -9.70 -17.76 -25.19
C THR A 1 -8.60 -17.04 -24.45
N GLY A 2 -8.30 -15.80 -24.90
CA GLY A 2 -7.31 -14.94 -24.25
C GLY A 2 -7.85 -14.48 -22.90
N THR A 3 -7.34 -15.03 -21.82
CA THR A 3 -7.53 -14.44 -20.48
C THR A 3 -6.76 -13.13 -20.46
N THR A 4 -7.49 -12.01 -20.36
CA THR A 4 -6.85 -10.72 -20.08
C THR A 4 -5.99 -10.89 -18.81
N PRO A 5 -4.70 -10.57 -18.85
CA PRO A 5 -3.86 -10.70 -17.66
C PRO A 5 -4.45 -9.87 -16.52
N LEU A 6 -4.43 -10.40 -15.30
CA LEU A 6 -4.85 -9.65 -14.12
C LEU A 6 -4.00 -8.39 -14.00
N PRO A 7 -4.61 -7.25 -13.71
CA PRO A 7 -3.84 -6.01 -13.52
C PRO A 7 -2.91 -6.16 -12.31
N LEU A 8 -1.67 -5.66 -12.44
CA LEU A 8 -0.66 -5.76 -11.40
C LEU A 8 -1.01 -4.87 -10.20
N LEU A 9 -0.86 -5.41 -8.99
CA LEU A 9 -1.04 -4.70 -7.73
C LEU A 9 0.32 -4.43 -7.08
N ALA A 10 0.56 -3.22 -6.59
CA ALA A 10 1.77 -2.90 -5.84
C ALA A 10 1.55 -3.10 -4.33
N LEU A 11 2.34 -3.98 -3.71
CA LEU A 11 2.34 -4.24 -2.26
C LEU A 11 3.54 -3.55 -1.63
N THR A 12 3.34 -2.48 -0.85
CA THR A 12 4.45 -1.82 -0.17
C THR A 12 4.91 -2.61 1.06
N GLN A 13 6.21 -2.66 1.30
CA GLN A 13 6.81 -3.45 2.39
C GLN A 13 6.37 -3.02 3.81
N GLY A 14 5.93 -1.75 3.97
CA GLY A 14 5.69 -1.15 5.27
C GLY A 14 6.97 -0.87 6.08
N GLU A 15 6.85 -0.84 7.42
CA GLU A 15 8.01 -0.72 8.29
C GLU A 15 8.89 -1.98 8.19
N PRO A 16 10.14 -1.87 7.72
CA PRO A 16 10.98 -3.05 7.50
C PRO A 16 11.40 -3.76 8.79
N ALA A 17 11.35 -3.08 9.95
CA ALA A 17 11.58 -3.67 11.26
C ALA A 17 10.29 -4.21 11.92
N GLY A 18 9.15 -4.04 11.27
CA GLY A 18 7.82 -4.50 11.70
C GLY A 18 7.40 -5.81 11.02
N ILE A 19 6.10 -6.11 11.11
CA ILE A 19 5.53 -7.36 10.60
C ILE A 19 5.23 -7.35 9.09
N GLY A 20 5.34 -6.18 8.42
CA GLY A 20 5.01 -6.02 6.99
C GLY A 20 5.62 -7.09 6.10
N PRO A 21 6.94 -7.29 6.11
CA PRO A 21 7.61 -8.28 5.27
C PRO A 21 7.16 -9.73 5.55
N GLU A 22 6.87 -10.05 6.81
CA GLU A 22 6.41 -11.39 7.20
C GLU A 22 5.00 -11.67 6.72
N ILE A 23 4.05 -10.72 6.86
CA ILE A 23 2.66 -10.90 6.40
C ILE A 23 2.58 -10.97 4.88
N ILE A 24 3.45 -10.27 4.15
CA ILE A 24 3.56 -10.39 2.70
C ILE A 24 4.00 -11.81 2.33
N TRP A 25 5.02 -12.38 2.97
CA TRP A 25 5.41 -13.76 2.76
C TRP A 25 4.27 -14.75 3.06
N GLN A 26 3.54 -14.53 4.16
CA GLN A 26 2.37 -15.34 4.51
C GLN A 26 1.29 -15.30 3.43
N ALA A 27 1.05 -14.13 2.82
CA ALA A 27 0.10 -14.00 1.73
C ALA A 27 0.54 -14.78 0.49
N PHE A 28 1.80 -14.68 0.09
CA PHE A 28 2.35 -15.45 -1.05
C PHE A 28 2.26 -16.95 -0.83
N LEU A 29 2.48 -17.43 0.40
CA LEU A 29 2.36 -18.87 0.72
C LEU A 29 0.92 -19.36 0.72
N ARG A 30 -0.02 -18.58 1.22
CA ARG A 30 -1.42 -18.98 1.38
C ARG A 30 -2.23 -18.85 0.11
N GLU A 31 -1.97 -17.82 -0.68
CA GLU A 31 -2.74 -17.43 -1.86
C GLU A 31 -1.84 -17.26 -3.11
N PRO A 32 -1.04 -18.29 -3.47
CA PRO A 32 -0.02 -18.15 -4.50
C PRO A 32 -0.59 -17.76 -5.87
N LEU A 33 -1.82 -18.16 -6.18
CA LEU A 33 -2.46 -17.81 -7.45
C LEU A 33 -2.85 -16.33 -7.51
N LEU A 34 -3.42 -15.79 -6.42
CA LEU A 34 -3.76 -14.38 -6.31
C LEU A 34 -2.49 -13.50 -6.34
N MET A 35 -1.45 -13.95 -5.64
CA MET A 35 -0.21 -13.21 -5.51
C MET A 35 0.62 -13.12 -6.81
N ARG A 36 0.29 -13.89 -7.84
CA ARG A 36 0.90 -13.75 -9.18
C ARG A 36 0.60 -12.40 -9.82
N ALA A 37 -0.47 -11.73 -9.41
CA ALA A 37 -0.80 -10.37 -9.85
C ALA A 37 -0.19 -9.29 -8.94
N CYS A 38 0.77 -9.64 -8.08
CA CYS A 38 1.31 -8.73 -7.08
C CYS A 38 2.81 -8.50 -7.30
N LEU A 39 3.20 -7.22 -7.24
CA LEU A 39 4.58 -6.75 -7.21
C LEU A 39 4.86 -6.18 -5.83
N VAL A 40 5.84 -6.71 -5.14
CA VAL A 40 6.30 -6.16 -3.86
C VAL A 40 7.19 -4.95 -4.12
N VAL A 41 6.98 -3.87 -3.38
CA VAL A 41 7.74 -2.62 -3.49
C VAL A 41 8.48 -2.37 -2.19
N GLY A 42 9.82 -2.35 -2.24
CA GLY A 42 10.63 -2.19 -1.04
C GLY A 42 12.09 -2.60 -1.22
N ASP A 43 12.69 -3.12 -0.17
CA ASP A 43 14.08 -3.59 -0.16
C ASP A 43 14.13 -5.13 -0.19
N ALA A 44 14.68 -5.70 -1.24
CA ALA A 44 14.78 -7.15 -1.42
C ALA A 44 15.50 -7.85 -0.26
N ALA A 45 16.52 -7.22 0.33
CA ALA A 45 17.25 -7.79 1.47
C ALA A 45 16.39 -7.91 2.74
N VAL A 46 15.37 -7.04 2.89
CA VAL A 46 14.38 -7.14 3.98
C VAL A 46 13.54 -8.39 3.81
N PHE A 47 13.13 -8.71 2.58
CA PHE A 47 12.35 -9.92 2.29
C PHE A 47 13.17 -11.20 2.40
N GLU A 48 14.45 -11.19 2.04
CA GLU A 48 15.37 -12.32 2.27
C GLU A 48 15.53 -12.62 3.76
N ARG A 49 15.70 -11.56 4.58
CA ARG A 49 15.75 -11.69 6.02
C ARG A 49 14.45 -12.23 6.60
N ALA A 50 13.31 -11.69 6.18
CA ALA A 50 11.99 -12.13 6.63
C ALA A 50 11.70 -13.57 6.23
N GLN A 51 12.14 -14.00 5.04
CA GLN A 51 12.04 -15.38 4.59
C GLN A 51 12.68 -16.37 5.57
N ALA A 52 13.86 -16.05 6.08
CA ALA A 52 14.55 -16.89 7.06
C ALA A 52 13.73 -17.07 8.36
N TRP A 53 13.09 -16.01 8.84
CA TRP A 53 12.24 -16.06 10.04
C TRP A 53 10.94 -16.82 9.82
N VAL A 54 10.26 -16.55 8.71
CA VAL A 54 9.03 -17.26 8.32
C VAL A 54 9.34 -18.75 8.15
N GLY A 55 10.48 -19.08 7.50
CA GLY A 55 10.92 -20.46 7.26
C GLY A 55 11.41 -21.20 8.51
N ALA A 56 11.70 -20.52 9.59
CA ALA A 56 12.03 -21.16 10.87
C ALA A 56 10.82 -21.83 11.53
N GLN A 57 9.58 -21.43 11.16
CA GLN A 57 8.37 -22.04 11.65
C GLN A 57 8.00 -23.26 10.81
N ALA A 58 7.69 -24.41 11.47
CA ALA A 58 7.39 -25.65 10.78
C ALA A 58 6.25 -25.54 9.75
N ALA A 59 5.19 -24.79 10.09
CA ALA A 59 4.01 -24.60 9.23
C ALA A 59 4.28 -23.79 7.95
N THR A 60 5.36 -23.00 7.92
CA THR A 60 5.70 -22.09 6.81
C THR A 60 7.06 -22.40 6.19
N ARG A 61 7.64 -23.57 6.52
CA ARG A 61 8.99 -23.94 6.07
C ARG A 61 9.12 -23.97 4.52
N SER A 62 8.04 -24.22 3.80
CA SER A 62 8.02 -24.20 2.33
C SER A 62 8.39 -22.84 1.73
N VAL A 63 8.40 -21.75 2.50
CA VAL A 63 8.88 -20.45 2.03
C VAL A 63 10.36 -20.49 1.62
N LEU A 64 11.14 -21.41 2.19
CA LEU A 64 12.56 -21.57 1.85
C LEU A 64 12.78 -22.09 0.43
N ASP A 65 11.76 -22.66 -0.20
CA ASP A 65 11.79 -23.09 -1.60
C ASP A 65 11.55 -21.92 -2.57
N TRP A 66 11.16 -20.78 -2.06
CA TRP A 66 10.93 -19.56 -2.83
C TRP A 66 12.21 -18.77 -3.02
N ARG A 67 12.20 -17.89 -4.00
CA ARG A 67 13.31 -16.94 -4.24
C ARG A 67 12.79 -15.50 -4.25
N VAL A 68 13.54 -14.61 -3.65
CA VAL A 68 13.37 -13.16 -3.82
C VAL A 68 14.08 -12.76 -5.11
N GLN A 69 13.37 -12.10 -6.01
CA GLN A 69 13.92 -11.61 -7.27
C GLN A 69 13.69 -10.12 -7.42
N THR A 70 14.76 -9.36 -7.50
CA THR A 70 14.65 -7.94 -7.87
C THR A 70 14.27 -7.83 -9.34
N VAL A 71 13.25 -7.01 -9.62
CA VAL A 71 12.79 -6.70 -10.97
C VAL A 71 12.99 -5.21 -11.27
N THR A 72 13.20 -4.88 -12.54
CA THR A 72 13.44 -3.52 -13.03
C THR A 72 12.40 -3.07 -14.05
N THR A 73 11.51 -3.99 -14.46
CA THR A 73 10.37 -3.69 -15.33
C THR A 73 9.14 -4.40 -14.81
N LEU A 74 7.96 -3.83 -15.08
CA LEU A 74 6.68 -4.45 -14.71
C LEU A 74 6.47 -5.78 -15.46
N GLN A 75 6.96 -5.87 -16.69
CA GLN A 75 6.91 -7.12 -17.45
C GLN A 75 7.67 -8.24 -16.75
N GLN A 76 8.86 -7.97 -16.22
CA GLN A 76 9.61 -8.96 -15.43
C GLN A 76 8.82 -9.43 -14.20
N ALA A 77 8.05 -8.53 -13.55
CA ALA A 77 7.22 -8.92 -12.43
C ALA A 77 6.07 -9.85 -12.85
N MET A 78 5.43 -9.56 -13.98
CA MET A 78 4.35 -10.38 -14.54
C MET A 78 4.85 -11.75 -15.02
N ASP A 79 6.07 -11.81 -15.52
CA ASP A 79 6.69 -13.04 -16.05
C ASP A 79 7.39 -13.88 -14.97
N CYS A 80 7.36 -13.43 -13.71
CA CYS A 80 7.97 -14.22 -12.63
C CYS A 80 7.35 -15.61 -12.52
N PRO A 81 8.17 -16.66 -12.47
CA PRO A 81 7.68 -18.02 -12.29
C PRO A 81 7.03 -18.21 -10.91
N ALA A 82 6.31 -19.32 -10.74
CA ALA A 82 5.83 -19.72 -9.42
C ALA A 82 6.98 -19.81 -8.42
N GLN A 83 6.70 -19.57 -7.14
CA GLN A 83 7.69 -19.57 -6.05
C GLN A 83 8.79 -18.52 -6.20
N VAL A 84 8.49 -17.42 -6.89
CA VAL A 84 9.31 -16.20 -6.92
C VAL A 84 8.52 -15.05 -6.35
N LEU A 85 9.13 -14.32 -5.41
CA LEU A 85 8.61 -13.06 -4.88
C LEU A 85 9.28 -11.92 -5.65
N PRO A 86 8.56 -11.26 -6.57
CA PRO A 86 9.12 -10.14 -7.33
C PRO A 86 9.20 -8.90 -6.45
N VAL A 87 10.38 -8.28 -6.38
CA VAL A 87 10.60 -7.06 -5.60
C VAL A 87 11.09 -5.93 -6.49
N TRP A 88 10.34 -4.84 -6.53
CA TRP A 88 10.82 -3.57 -7.05
C TRP A 88 11.66 -2.89 -5.98
N GLN A 89 12.96 -2.80 -6.22
CA GLN A 89 13.90 -2.23 -5.27
C GLN A 89 13.73 -0.71 -5.18
N THR A 90 13.41 -0.20 -3.98
CA THR A 90 13.41 1.24 -3.70
C THR A 90 14.60 1.60 -2.81
N GLY A 91 15.45 2.49 -3.32
CA GLY A 91 16.68 2.86 -2.63
C GLY A 91 17.79 1.79 -2.67
N PRO A 92 18.88 2.00 -1.94
CA PRO A 92 20.01 1.06 -1.89
C PRO A 92 19.59 -0.26 -1.20
N ARG A 93 20.01 -1.39 -1.79
CA ARG A 93 19.73 -2.72 -1.21
C ARG A 93 20.36 -2.85 0.17
N GLY A 94 19.59 -3.36 1.12
CA GLY A 94 20.00 -3.51 2.52
C GLY A 94 19.83 -2.25 3.37
N ALA A 95 19.48 -1.12 2.75
CA ALA A 95 19.21 0.11 3.50
C ALA A 95 18.01 -0.03 4.47
N GLY A 96 17.03 -0.87 4.13
CA GLY A 96 15.90 -1.19 5.00
C GLY A 96 16.20 -2.24 6.09
N CYS A 97 17.37 -2.88 6.08
CA CYS A 97 17.71 -3.95 7.03
C CYS A 97 18.09 -3.42 8.40
N VAL A 98 17.12 -2.87 9.14
CA VAL A 98 17.26 -2.47 10.55
C VAL A 98 16.85 -3.62 11.47
N ALA A 99 17.34 -3.62 12.72
CA ALA A 99 17.01 -4.67 13.69
C ALA A 99 15.49 -4.73 13.95
N PRO A 100 14.88 -5.91 14.10
CA PRO A 100 13.46 -6.06 14.35
C PRO A 100 13.00 -5.28 15.58
N GLY A 101 11.85 -4.63 15.47
CA GLY A 101 11.25 -3.83 16.54
C GLY A 101 11.95 -2.50 16.82
N HIS A 102 13.02 -2.16 16.10
CA HIS A 102 13.73 -0.90 16.27
C HIS A 102 13.17 0.19 15.33
N ILE A 103 12.79 1.31 15.93
CA ILE A 103 12.34 2.50 15.20
C ILE A 103 13.57 3.29 14.77
N THR A 104 13.75 3.46 13.44
CA THR A 104 14.89 4.18 12.89
C THR A 104 14.47 5.09 11.73
N ALA A 105 15.22 6.17 11.52
CA ALA A 105 15.05 7.03 10.34
C ALA A 105 15.27 6.27 9.02
N GLN A 106 16.17 5.31 9.02
CA GLN A 106 16.48 4.47 7.86
C GLN A 106 15.30 3.57 7.49
N GLY A 107 14.67 2.91 8.49
CA GLY A 107 13.44 2.13 8.29
C GLY A 107 12.30 2.99 7.77
N GLY A 108 12.08 4.16 8.40
CA GLY A 108 11.06 5.11 7.97
C GLY A 108 11.26 5.62 6.54
N ARG A 109 12.52 5.89 6.14
CA ARG A 109 12.84 6.29 4.76
C ARG A 109 12.53 5.17 3.77
N SER A 110 12.96 3.95 4.06
CA SER A 110 12.70 2.78 3.21
C SER A 110 11.19 2.51 3.04
N ALA A 111 10.42 2.65 4.12
CA ALA A 111 8.96 2.54 4.07
C ALA A 111 8.32 3.64 3.22
N ALA A 112 8.74 4.89 3.41
CA ALA A 112 8.22 6.03 2.64
C ALA A 112 8.53 5.91 1.15
N ASP A 113 9.76 5.57 0.78
CA ASP A 113 10.19 5.42 -0.61
C ASP A 113 9.36 4.34 -1.34
N ALA A 114 9.02 3.24 -0.64
CA ALA A 114 8.15 2.21 -1.18
C ALA A 114 6.72 2.72 -1.46
N VAL A 115 6.14 3.49 -0.53
CA VAL A 115 4.80 4.08 -0.70
C VAL A 115 4.79 5.12 -1.80
N ILE A 116 5.80 6.00 -1.87
CA ILE A 116 5.94 7.04 -2.90
C ILE A 116 6.03 6.43 -4.29
N TRP A 117 6.89 5.41 -4.45
CA TRP A 117 7.02 4.73 -5.74
C TRP A 117 5.70 4.08 -6.16
N ALA A 118 5.05 3.33 -5.27
CA ALA A 118 3.80 2.64 -5.56
C ALA A 118 2.66 3.62 -5.90
N ALA A 119 2.57 4.76 -5.18
CA ALA A 119 1.61 5.81 -5.47
C ALA A 119 1.79 6.38 -6.87
N ARG A 120 3.03 6.71 -7.25
CA ARG A 120 3.35 7.24 -8.58
C ARG A 120 3.04 6.24 -9.68
N ALA A 121 3.41 4.97 -9.50
CA ALA A 121 3.08 3.91 -10.46
C ALA A 121 1.57 3.74 -10.64
N ALA A 122 0.78 3.83 -9.57
CA ALA A 122 -0.68 3.78 -9.65
C ALA A 122 -1.27 5.01 -10.35
N LEU A 123 -0.75 6.20 -10.08
CA LEU A 123 -1.20 7.44 -10.72
C LEU A 123 -0.86 7.49 -12.21
N GLN A 124 0.21 6.84 -12.62
CA GLN A 124 0.61 6.70 -14.03
C GLN A 124 -0.15 5.58 -14.76
N GLY A 125 -0.88 4.73 -14.02
CA GLY A 125 -1.59 3.59 -14.58
C GLY A 125 -0.72 2.35 -14.78
N ASP A 126 0.49 2.34 -14.27
CA ASP A 126 1.44 1.22 -14.33
C ASP A 126 1.01 0.04 -13.46
N VAL A 127 0.33 0.32 -12.35
CA VAL A 127 -0.31 -0.66 -11.47
C VAL A 127 -1.76 -0.26 -11.22
N ALA A 128 -2.63 -1.25 -11.01
CA ALA A 128 -4.06 -1.01 -10.85
C ALA A 128 -4.43 -0.47 -9.47
N ALA A 129 -3.66 -0.82 -8.45
CA ALA A 129 -3.89 -0.36 -7.08
C ALA A 129 -2.63 -0.55 -6.21
N VAL A 130 -2.65 0.12 -5.06
CA VAL A 130 -1.64 -0.01 -4.01
C VAL A 130 -2.25 -0.69 -2.80
N VAL A 131 -1.58 -1.72 -2.29
CA VAL A 131 -1.88 -2.37 -1.03
C VAL A 131 -0.73 -2.08 -0.07
N THR A 132 -1.04 -1.53 1.10
CA THR A 132 0.00 -1.04 2.02
C THR A 132 0.14 -1.96 3.24
N ALA A 133 1.36 -2.43 3.52
CA ALA A 133 1.70 -3.01 4.80
C ALA A 133 1.89 -1.90 5.86
N PRO A 134 1.76 -2.21 7.16
CA PRO A 134 1.80 -1.20 8.22
C PRO A 134 3.10 -0.41 8.25
N VAL A 135 3.00 0.91 8.43
CA VAL A 135 4.15 1.81 8.66
C VAL A 135 4.18 2.29 10.10
N HIS A 136 5.35 2.72 10.56
CA HIS A 136 5.54 3.27 11.89
C HIS A 136 5.67 4.80 11.83
N LYS A 137 4.70 5.51 12.45
CA LYS A 137 4.64 6.99 12.39
C LYS A 137 5.90 7.69 12.91
N GLN A 138 6.48 7.17 14.01
CA GLN A 138 7.72 7.73 14.55
C GLN A 138 8.92 7.47 13.64
N ALA A 139 8.97 6.34 12.94
CA ALA A 139 10.03 6.06 11.97
C ALA A 139 9.94 7.01 10.77
N LEU A 140 8.73 7.26 10.25
CA LEU A 140 8.49 8.25 9.19
C LEU A 140 8.93 9.65 9.64
N ALA A 141 8.54 10.07 10.84
CA ALA A 141 8.95 11.37 11.40
C ALA A 141 10.48 11.48 11.57
N ALA A 142 11.13 10.42 12.10
CA ALA A 142 12.58 10.37 12.23
C ALA A 142 13.30 10.43 10.87
N ALA A 143 12.67 9.93 9.80
CA ALA A 143 13.17 10.01 8.43
C ALA A 143 12.94 11.38 7.78
N GLY A 144 12.33 12.34 8.50
CA GLY A 144 11.99 13.66 7.96
C GLY A 144 10.83 13.63 6.96
N VAL A 145 9.98 12.61 7.00
CA VAL A 145 8.75 12.53 6.20
C VAL A 145 7.70 13.42 6.85
N SER A 146 7.22 14.42 6.12
CA SER A 146 6.28 15.43 6.63
C SER A 146 4.86 14.91 6.88
N TYR A 147 4.58 13.66 6.51
CA TYR A 147 3.26 13.06 6.57
C TYR A 147 3.21 11.95 7.63
N PRO A 148 2.18 11.95 8.53
CA PRO A 148 2.15 11.02 9.66
C PRO A 148 1.77 9.58 9.28
N GLY A 149 1.26 9.36 8.06
CA GLY A 149 0.81 8.04 7.62
C GLY A 149 0.55 7.94 6.12
N HIS A 150 -0.05 6.82 5.72
CA HIS A 150 -0.33 6.54 4.31
C HIS A 150 -1.30 7.55 3.68
N THR A 151 -2.38 7.91 4.38
CA THR A 151 -3.44 8.76 3.82
C THR A 151 -2.90 10.09 3.34
N GLU A 152 -2.16 10.78 4.20
CA GLU A 152 -1.60 12.10 3.92
C GLU A 152 -0.48 12.01 2.87
N LEU A 153 0.34 10.96 2.91
CA LEU A 153 1.39 10.74 1.93
C LEU A 153 0.82 10.46 0.54
N LEU A 154 -0.20 9.58 0.44
CA LEU A 154 -0.87 9.26 -0.82
C LEU A 154 -1.62 10.48 -1.37
N GLN A 155 -2.28 11.28 -0.51
CA GLN A 155 -2.91 12.54 -0.91
C GLN A 155 -1.90 13.52 -1.49
N ALA A 156 -0.72 13.63 -0.87
CA ALA A 156 0.32 14.53 -1.34
C ALA A 156 0.86 14.12 -2.73
N GLU A 157 1.09 12.83 -2.95
CA GLU A 157 1.52 12.33 -4.27
C GLU A 157 0.43 12.53 -5.34
N ALA A 158 -0.86 12.34 -4.98
CA ALA A 158 -1.98 12.59 -5.88
C ALA A 158 -2.11 14.08 -6.25
N ALA A 159 -2.00 14.98 -5.26
CA ALA A 159 -2.03 16.42 -5.48
C ALA A 159 -0.85 16.89 -6.36
N ALA A 160 0.35 16.41 -6.08
CA ALA A 160 1.53 16.69 -6.88
C ALA A 160 1.38 16.21 -8.33
N HIS A 161 0.84 15.00 -8.54
CA HIS A 161 0.56 14.45 -9.88
C HIS A 161 -0.47 15.29 -10.65
N ALA A 162 -1.51 15.76 -9.96
CA ALA A 162 -2.55 16.61 -10.56
C ALA A 162 -2.14 18.09 -10.72
N GLY A 163 -1.00 18.49 -10.18
CA GLY A 163 -0.53 19.89 -10.19
C GLY A 163 -1.40 20.84 -9.37
N CYS A 164 -2.03 20.35 -8.28
CA CYS A 164 -2.90 21.11 -7.42
C CYS A 164 -2.45 21.08 -5.96
N SER A 165 -3.07 21.90 -5.10
CA SER A 165 -2.80 21.92 -3.66
C SER A 165 -3.46 20.74 -2.93
N LEU A 166 -2.99 20.42 -1.72
CA LEU A 166 -3.62 19.41 -0.86
C LEU A 166 -5.10 19.72 -0.56
N ALA A 167 -5.46 20.99 -0.43
CA ALA A 167 -6.84 21.41 -0.18
C ALA A 167 -7.77 21.12 -1.38
N GLU A 168 -7.24 21.17 -2.58
CA GLU A 168 -7.96 20.86 -3.83
C GLU A 168 -8.02 19.37 -4.14
N MET A 169 -7.24 18.52 -3.41
CA MET A 169 -7.22 17.06 -3.54
C MET A 169 -7.76 16.39 -2.27
N PRO A 170 -9.04 16.61 -1.88
CA PRO A 170 -9.59 15.96 -0.69
C PRO A 170 -9.72 14.45 -0.90
N VAL A 171 -9.28 13.69 0.11
CA VAL A 171 -9.42 12.21 0.14
C VAL A 171 -10.44 11.80 1.20
N ARG A 172 -10.95 10.59 1.07
CA ARG A 172 -11.88 10.01 2.05
C ARG A 172 -11.47 8.56 2.36
N MET A 173 -11.63 8.19 3.62
CA MET A 173 -11.49 6.81 4.04
C MET A 173 -12.80 6.07 3.80
N MET A 174 -12.71 4.89 3.22
CA MET A 174 -13.82 3.97 3.05
C MET A 174 -13.52 2.67 3.79
N LEU A 175 -14.44 2.22 4.62
CA LEU A 175 -14.48 0.88 5.18
C LEU A 175 -15.47 0.06 4.34
N ALA A 176 -15.05 -1.09 3.86
CA ALA A 176 -15.85 -1.88 2.94
C ALA A 176 -15.79 -3.37 3.25
N ASN A 177 -16.91 -4.03 3.07
CA ASN A 177 -17.03 -5.48 2.91
C ASN A 177 -17.94 -5.77 1.71
N ASP A 178 -18.34 -7.02 1.53
CA ASP A 178 -19.18 -7.41 0.39
C ASP A 178 -20.58 -6.80 0.43
N GLU A 179 -21.10 -6.50 1.61
CA GLU A 179 -22.47 -6.03 1.84
C GLU A 179 -22.57 -4.50 1.97
N LEU A 180 -21.60 -3.88 2.63
CA LEU A 180 -21.65 -2.46 3.01
C LEU A 180 -20.35 -1.73 2.75
N ARG A 181 -20.47 -0.49 2.27
CA ARG A 181 -19.36 0.47 2.14
C ARG A 181 -19.70 1.72 2.92
N THR A 182 -18.88 2.04 3.92
CA THR A 182 -19.05 3.22 4.76
C THR A 182 -17.94 4.21 4.48
N ILE A 183 -18.29 5.43 4.10
CA ILE A 183 -17.34 6.52 3.82
C ILE A 183 -17.42 7.53 4.95
N LEU A 184 -16.25 7.90 5.50
CA LEU A 184 -16.17 8.74 6.68
C LEU A 184 -16.07 10.21 6.30
N VAL A 185 -16.89 11.07 6.93
CA VAL A 185 -16.83 12.52 6.78
C VAL A 185 -15.65 13.10 7.54
N SER A 186 -15.35 12.55 8.73
CA SER A 186 -14.22 12.94 9.57
C SER A 186 -13.47 11.71 10.08
N ILE A 187 -12.15 11.85 10.30
CA ILE A 187 -11.26 10.79 10.82
C ILE A 187 -10.26 11.42 11.80
N HIS A 188 -9.82 10.64 12.79
CA HIS A 188 -8.73 11.02 13.72
C HIS A 188 -8.94 12.32 14.50
N VAL A 189 -10.17 12.69 14.77
CA VAL A 189 -10.54 13.86 15.58
C VAL A 189 -11.30 13.43 16.83
N SER A 190 -11.38 14.30 17.84
CA SER A 190 -12.21 14.06 19.02
C SER A 190 -13.70 14.00 18.63
N LEU A 191 -14.54 13.36 19.45
CA LEU A 191 -15.98 13.30 19.20
C LEU A 191 -16.60 14.70 19.08
N ARG A 192 -16.14 15.67 19.89
CA ARG A 192 -16.60 17.05 19.82
C ARG A 192 -16.26 17.67 18.46
N ASP A 193 -15.03 17.53 18.01
CA ASP A 193 -14.60 18.07 16.71
C ASP A 193 -15.27 17.34 15.54
N ALA A 194 -15.57 16.05 15.71
CA ALA A 194 -16.32 15.29 14.70
C ALA A 194 -17.74 15.82 14.50
N ILE A 195 -18.42 16.25 15.59
CA ILE A 195 -19.75 16.86 15.50
C ILE A 195 -19.65 18.18 14.70
N GLU A 196 -18.67 19.02 15.00
CA GLU A 196 -18.44 20.28 14.29
C GLU A 196 -18.00 20.11 12.83
N ALA A 197 -17.33 18.98 12.51
CA ALA A 197 -16.90 18.67 11.16
C ALA A 197 -18.06 18.22 10.24
N VAL A 198 -19.21 17.79 10.79
CA VAL A 198 -20.39 17.41 10.01
C VAL A 198 -21.13 18.66 9.54
N THR A 199 -20.60 19.27 8.51
CA THR A 199 -21.22 20.43 7.85
C THR A 199 -21.83 20.04 6.51
N HIS A 200 -22.78 20.82 6.00
CA HIS A 200 -23.36 20.64 4.67
C HIS A 200 -22.28 20.47 3.59
N ASN A 201 -21.26 21.34 3.61
CA ASN A 201 -20.18 21.30 2.63
C ASN A 201 -19.34 20.05 2.71
N GLN A 202 -18.99 19.56 3.90
CA GLN A 202 -18.21 18.35 4.10
C GLN A 202 -19.01 17.10 3.68
N VAL A 203 -20.29 17.03 4.00
CA VAL A 203 -21.17 15.95 3.57
C VAL A 203 -21.30 15.95 2.05
N LEU A 204 -21.60 17.12 1.44
CA LEU A 204 -21.73 17.24 -0.01
C LEU A 204 -20.42 16.86 -0.75
N GLN A 205 -19.27 17.31 -0.25
CA GLN A 205 -17.97 16.94 -0.82
C GLN A 205 -17.73 15.43 -0.71
N THR A 206 -18.06 14.82 0.44
CA THR A 206 -17.93 13.37 0.64
C THR A 206 -18.82 12.60 -0.32
N LEU A 207 -20.06 13.03 -0.53
CA LEU A 207 -20.98 12.42 -1.49
C LEU A 207 -20.44 12.49 -2.92
N ARG A 208 -19.91 13.64 -3.34
CA ARG A 208 -19.32 13.81 -4.68
C ARG A 208 -18.11 12.88 -4.89
N ILE A 209 -17.15 12.90 -3.97
CA ILE A 209 -15.98 12.02 -4.04
C ILE A 209 -16.40 10.54 -4.10
N THR A 210 -17.37 10.15 -3.26
CA THR A 210 -17.89 8.79 -3.21
C THR A 210 -18.57 8.41 -4.51
N HIS A 211 -19.45 9.27 -5.03
CA HIS A 211 -20.16 9.04 -6.28
C HIS A 211 -19.17 8.83 -7.44
N ASP A 212 -18.21 9.75 -7.59
CA ASP A 212 -17.27 9.72 -8.72
C ASP A 212 -16.32 8.53 -8.66
N SER A 213 -15.82 8.22 -7.45
CA SER A 213 -14.91 7.09 -7.25
C SER A 213 -15.60 5.74 -7.44
N LEU A 214 -16.78 5.56 -6.84
CA LEU A 214 -17.54 4.31 -6.96
C LEU A 214 -18.16 4.13 -8.35
N SER A 215 -18.55 5.19 -9.03
CA SER A 215 -19.04 5.10 -10.42
C SER A 215 -17.97 4.53 -11.35
N ARG A 216 -16.73 4.98 -11.20
CA ARG A 216 -15.57 4.43 -11.95
C ARG A 216 -15.30 2.97 -11.61
N LEU A 217 -15.31 2.65 -10.31
CA LEU A 217 -15.02 1.29 -9.84
C LEU A 217 -16.09 0.28 -10.25
N LEU A 218 -17.38 0.67 -10.16
CA LEU A 218 -18.52 -0.22 -10.40
C LEU A 218 -19.00 -0.23 -11.85
N GLY A 219 -18.54 0.70 -12.71
CA GLY A 219 -19.04 0.91 -14.06
C GLY A 219 -20.50 1.39 -14.10
N ARG A 220 -21.08 1.82 -12.98
CA ARG A 220 -22.43 2.35 -12.84
C ARG A 220 -22.54 3.30 -11.65
N ALA A 221 -23.56 4.15 -11.64
CA ALA A 221 -23.83 5.03 -10.48
C ALA A 221 -24.09 4.22 -9.21
N PRO A 222 -23.43 4.56 -8.09
CA PRO A 222 -23.68 3.92 -6.80
C PRO A 222 -25.00 4.39 -6.21
N ARG A 223 -25.60 3.57 -5.33
CA ARG A 223 -26.68 4.00 -4.43
C ARG A 223 -26.05 4.55 -3.17
N LEU A 224 -26.30 5.80 -2.85
CA LEU A 224 -25.77 6.47 -1.66
C LEU A 224 -26.92 6.76 -0.68
N ALA A 225 -26.65 6.54 0.61
CA ALA A 225 -27.51 6.93 1.73
C ALA A 225 -26.69 7.77 2.72
N VAL A 226 -27.35 8.70 3.41
CA VAL A 226 -26.76 9.59 4.44
C VAL A 226 -27.51 9.37 5.72
#